data_f8ff2b4d20ac97e58c01d715ddb081f2
#
_entry.id   f8ff2b4d20ac97e58c01d715ddb081f2
#
_cell.length_a   1.000
_cell.length_b   1.000
_cell.length_c   1.000
_cell.angle_alpha   90.00
_cell.angle_beta   90.00
_cell.angle_gamma   90.00
#
_symmetry.space_group_name_H-M   'P 1'
#
loop_
_entity.id
_entity.type
_entity.pdbx_description
1 polymer ?
#
loop_
_entity_poly.entity_id
_entity_poly.type
_entity_poly.pdbx_seq_one_letter_code
_entity_poly.pdbx_strand_id
1 'polypeptide(L)'
;PPRSTLFPYTTLFRSVSTDCGCFVYGNTSADTHRVAAALMDTGIDVFPLNKRHFRTKSWARLQVERLLTERMHRYEDGKIAVAPVSLSLMDEAGATEEDMEDIAAFLGQIEGVETSVTIRELAEGGCKLSVRTSGGLNATKVCALLGGGGHAAAAGCTVSGTLAEAEAAILDAIRQVEARA
;
A
#
# COMPACT_ATOMS: atom_id res chain seq x y z
N PRO A 1 -3.20 -34.07 -12.97
CA PRO A 1 -1.87 -34.29 -12.41
C PRO A 1 -1.91 -34.42 -10.89
N PRO A 2 -1.00 -35.16 -10.23
CA PRO A 2 -0.94 -35.24 -8.78
C PRO A 2 -0.66 -33.87 -8.16
N ARG A 3 -1.22 -33.58 -6.98
CA ARG A 3 -1.09 -32.25 -6.30
C ARG A 3 0.35 -31.76 -6.16
N SER A 4 1.32 -32.68 -6.03
CA SER A 4 2.75 -32.33 -5.93
C SER A 4 3.33 -31.72 -7.22
N THR A 5 2.77 -32.02 -8.40
CA THR A 5 3.23 -31.45 -9.68
C THR A 5 2.62 -30.08 -9.97
N LEU A 6 1.56 -29.70 -9.25
CA LEU A 6 0.91 -28.39 -9.40
C LEU A 6 1.58 -27.29 -8.55
N PHE A 7 2.42 -27.66 -7.59
CA PHE A 7 3.06 -26.72 -6.66
C PHE A 7 3.84 -25.59 -7.37
N PRO A 8 4.66 -25.84 -8.38
CA PRO A 8 5.38 -24.78 -9.08
C PRO A 8 4.45 -23.80 -9.79
N TYR A 9 3.40 -24.30 -10.43
CA TYR A 9 2.41 -23.46 -11.16
C TYR A 9 1.55 -22.64 -10.20
N THR A 10 1.18 -23.19 -9.05
CA THR A 10 0.48 -22.49 -7.98
C THR A 10 1.31 -21.31 -7.44
N THR A 11 2.61 -21.55 -7.21
CA THR A 11 3.55 -20.51 -6.76
C THR A 11 3.72 -19.43 -7.83
N LEU A 12 3.89 -19.82 -9.09
CA LEU A 12 4.05 -18.88 -10.20
C LEU A 12 2.78 -18.04 -10.42
N PHE A 13 1.59 -18.67 -10.38
CA PHE A 13 0.34 -17.94 -10.47
C PHE A 13 0.18 -16.94 -9.32
N ARG A 14 0.53 -17.33 -8.09
CA ARG A 14 0.51 -16.43 -6.94
C ARG A 14 1.42 -15.22 -7.17
N SER A 15 2.67 -15.43 -7.63
CA SER A 15 3.59 -14.32 -7.91
C SER A 15 3.02 -13.38 -8.96
N VAL A 16 2.57 -13.90 -10.09
CA VAL A 16 1.92 -13.06 -11.13
C VAL A 16 0.73 -12.29 -10.57
N SER A 17 -0.15 -12.96 -9.83
CA SER A 17 -1.37 -12.36 -9.26
C SER A 17 -1.04 -11.29 -8.22
N THR A 18 -0.04 -11.49 -7.34
CA THR A 18 0.34 -10.50 -6.32
C THR A 18 1.05 -9.30 -6.94
N ASP A 19 1.96 -9.50 -7.90
CA ASP A 19 2.70 -8.42 -8.55
C ASP A 19 1.81 -7.47 -9.36
N CYS A 20 0.69 -7.96 -9.89
CA CYS A 20 -0.29 -7.15 -10.63
C CYS A 20 -1.56 -6.82 -9.83
N GLY A 21 -1.55 -7.01 -8.50
CA GLY A 21 -2.67 -6.71 -7.60
C GLY A 21 -3.97 -7.37 -8.02
N CYS A 22 -3.94 -8.67 -8.32
CA CYS A 22 -5.07 -9.42 -8.89
C CYS A 22 -5.58 -8.79 -10.20
N PHE A 23 -4.66 -8.40 -11.09
CA PHE A 23 -4.92 -7.84 -12.42
C PHE A 23 -5.53 -6.43 -12.41
N VAL A 24 -5.38 -5.68 -11.33
CA VAL A 24 -5.90 -4.31 -11.19
C VAL A 24 -4.83 -3.25 -11.43
N TYR A 25 -3.55 -3.55 -11.18
CA TYR A 25 -2.48 -2.55 -11.29
C TYR A 25 -2.12 -2.23 -12.75
N GLY A 26 -1.56 -1.05 -12.96
CA GLY A 26 -1.19 -0.54 -14.28
C GLY A 26 -0.10 -1.33 -15.02
N ASN A 27 0.60 -2.25 -14.36
CA ASN A 27 1.52 -3.19 -14.98
C ASN A 27 0.83 -4.45 -15.56
N THR A 28 -0.49 -4.57 -15.41
CA THR A 28 -1.28 -5.64 -16.00
C THR A 28 -1.36 -5.45 -17.50
N SER A 29 -0.97 -6.46 -18.25
CA SER A 29 -1.00 -6.47 -19.72
C SER A 29 -1.80 -7.65 -20.27
N ALA A 30 -2.05 -7.64 -21.59
CA ALA A 30 -2.64 -8.80 -22.25
C ALA A 30 -1.78 -10.08 -22.07
N ASP A 31 -0.46 -9.94 -22.02
CA ASP A 31 0.44 -11.07 -21.78
C ASP A 31 0.35 -11.58 -20.34
N THR A 32 0.15 -10.70 -19.35
CA THR A 32 -0.13 -11.09 -17.97
C THR A 32 -1.34 -12.02 -17.90
N HIS A 33 -2.42 -11.66 -18.60
CA HIS A 33 -3.63 -12.50 -18.67
C HIS A 33 -3.40 -13.82 -19.40
N ARG A 34 -2.62 -13.83 -20.50
CA ARG A 34 -2.29 -15.08 -21.23
C ARG A 34 -1.47 -16.04 -20.38
N VAL A 35 -0.48 -15.52 -19.66
CA VAL A 35 0.32 -16.33 -18.71
C VAL A 35 -0.57 -16.89 -17.59
N ALA A 36 -1.45 -16.07 -17.02
CA ALA A 36 -2.39 -16.54 -16.01
C ALA A 36 -3.33 -17.63 -16.55
N ALA A 37 -3.87 -17.46 -17.75
CA ALA A 37 -4.72 -18.47 -18.39
C ALA A 37 -3.97 -19.80 -18.61
N ALA A 38 -2.75 -19.74 -19.14
CA ALA A 38 -1.92 -20.93 -19.34
C ALA A 38 -1.60 -21.65 -18.02
N LEU A 39 -1.40 -20.91 -16.94
CA LEU A 39 -1.23 -21.50 -15.60
C LEU A 39 -2.52 -22.17 -15.10
N MET A 40 -3.68 -21.55 -15.34
CA MET A 40 -4.98 -22.14 -14.98
C MET A 40 -5.28 -23.40 -15.78
N ASP A 41 -4.88 -23.49 -17.06
CA ASP A 41 -5.02 -24.68 -17.92
C ASP A 41 -4.24 -25.89 -17.36
N THR A 42 -3.26 -25.69 -16.47
CA THR A 42 -2.59 -26.79 -15.77
C THR A 42 -3.48 -27.46 -14.72
N GLY A 43 -4.66 -26.89 -14.41
CA GLY A 43 -5.61 -27.43 -13.43
C GLY A 43 -5.38 -26.94 -12.00
N ILE A 44 -4.62 -25.84 -11.78
CA ILE A 44 -4.50 -25.22 -10.45
C ILE A 44 -5.83 -24.60 -10.02
N ASP A 45 -6.14 -24.73 -8.72
CA ASP A 45 -7.26 -24.02 -8.13
C ASP A 45 -6.84 -22.62 -7.70
N VAL A 46 -7.26 -21.60 -8.46
CA VAL A 46 -6.89 -20.19 -8.21
C VAL A 46 -7.80 -19.51 -7.18
N PHE A 47 -8.98 -20.06 -6.90
CA PHE A 47 -9.94 -19.43 -5.99
C PHE A 47 -9.38 -19.28 -4.56
N PRO A 48 -8.85 -20.35 -3.90
CA PRO A 48 -8.29 -20.21 -2.55
C PRO A 48 -7.12 -19.24 -2.50
N LEU A 49 -6.30 -19.17 -3.56
CA LEU A 49 -5.17 -18.25 -3.64
C LEU A 49 -5.66 -16.79 -3.63
N ASN A 50 -6.55 -16.46 -4.57
CA ASN A 50 -7.06 -15.10 -4.70
C ASN A 50 -7.93 -14.71 -3.49
N LYS A 51 -8.74 -15.64 -2.95
CA LYS A 51 -9.49 -15.38 -1.74
C LYS A 51 -8.59 -15.00 -0.58
N ARG A 52 -7.52 -15.78 -0.33
CA ARG A 52 -6.59 -15.54 0.77
C ARG A 52 -5.88 -14.20 0.65
N HIS A 53 -5.37 -13.84 -0.53
CA HIS A 53 -4.52 -12.68 -0.72
C HIS A 53 -5.29 -11.37 -0.94
N PHE A 54 -6.49 -11.43 -1.54
CA PHE A 54 -7.20 -10.21 -1.97
C PHE A 54 -8.61 -10.05 -1.40
N ARG A 55 -9.16 -11.10 -0.78
CA ARG A 55 -10.56 -11.09 -0.33
C ARG A 55 -10.75 -11.47 1.14
N THR A 56 -9.66 -11.70 1.86
CA THR A 56 -9.72 -12.04 3.29
C THR A 56 -8.86 -11.05 4.06
N LYS A 57 -9.46 -10.44 5.08
CA LYS A 57 -8.77 -9.56 6.03
C LYS A 57 -8.95 -10.13 7.43
N SER A 58 -7.96 -9.96 8.28
CA SER A 58 -8.10 -10.24 9.71
C SER A 58 -9.09 -9.27 10.36
N TRP A 59 -9.64 -9.63 11.51
CA TRP A 59 -10.45 -8.69 12.28
C TRP A 59 -9.65 -7.47 12.71
N ALA A 60 -8.40 -7.67 13.15
CA ALA A 60 -7.49 -6.59 13.52
C ALA A 60 -7.25 -5.62 12.35
N ARG A 61 -7.03 -6.13 11.14
CA ARG A 61 -6.92 -5.30 9.93
C ARG A 61 -8.16 -4.44 9.70
N LEU A 62 -9.35 -4.99 9.87
CA LEU A 62 -10.60 -4.21 9.74
C LEU A 62 -10.71 -3.12 10.82
N GLN A 63 -10.25 -3.39 12.04
CA GLN A 63 -10.19 -2.36 13.10
C GLN A 63 -9.18 -1.26 12.75
N VAL A 64 -8.01 -1.60 12.20
CA VAL A 64 -7.06 -0.60 11.69
C VAL A 64 -7.72 0.27 10.64
N GLU A 65 -8.34 -0.30 9.62
CA GLU A 65 -9.01 0.47 8.54
C GLU A 65 -10.10 1.39 9.08
N ARG A 66 -10.89 0.94 10.06
CA ARG A 66 -11.87 1.78 10.76
C ARG A 66 -11.21 2.98 11.43
N LEU A 67 -10.17 2.72 12.24
CA LEU A 67 -9.45 3.76 12.98
C LEU A 67 -8.76 4.76 12.04
N LEU A 68 -8.18 4.29 10.93
CA LEU A 68 -7.60 5.16 9.93
C LEU A 68 -8.66 6.05 9.26
N THR A 69 -9.81 5.50 8.94
CA THR A 69 -10.93 6.27 8.36
C THR A 69 -11.42 7.37 9.30
N GLU A 70 -11.45 7.09 10.61
CA GLU A 70 -11.85 8.05 11.63
C GLU A 70 -10.80 9.14 11.90
N ARG A 71 -9.50 8.80 11.76
CA ARG A 71 -8.38 9.64 12.21
C ARG A 71 -7.54 10.23 11.07
N MET A 72 -7.84 9.89 9.81
CA MET A 72 -7.12 10.45 8.67
C MET A 72 -7.42 11.93 8.49
N HIS A 73 -6.43 12.65 7.98
CA HIS A 73 -6.57 14.04 7.56
C HIS A 73 -6.67 14.12 6.04
N ARG A 74 -7.47 15.05 5.54
CA ARG A 74 -7.64 15.27 4.10
C ARG A 74 -7.24 16.70 3.75
N TYR A 75 -6.48 16.85 2.68
CA TYR A 75 -5.93 18.11 2.18
C TYR A 75 -6.26 18.29 0.71
N GLU A 76 -6.11 19.52 0.20
CA GLU A 76 -6.30 19.88 -1.22
C GLU A 76 -7.65 19.35 -1.76
N ASP A 77 -8.73 19.79 -1.15
CA ASP A 77 -10.11 19.37 -1.48
C ASP A 77 -10.30 17.83 -1.48
N GLY A 78 -9.50 17.14 -0.68
CA GLY A 78 -9.57 15.69 -0.52
C GLY A 78 -8.68 14.88 -1.46
N LYS A 79 -7.87 15.52 -2.29
CA LYS A 79 -6.91 14.84 -3.19
C LYS A 79 -5.77 14.18 -2.44
N ILE A 80 -5.42 14.68 -1.27
CA ILE A 80 -4.38 14.12 -0.41
C ILE A 80 -5.03 13.56 0.85
N ALA A 81 -4.79 12.28 1.14
CA ALA A 81 -5.20 11.63 2.39
C ALA A 81 -3.96 11.22 3.20
N VAL A 82 -3.88 11.64 4.45
CA VAL A 82 -2.80 11.31 5.37
C VAL A 82 -3.36 10.58 6.58
N ALA A 83 -2.83 9.41 6.89
CA ALA A 83 -3.24 8.63 8.05
C ALA A 83 -2.07 8.45 9.03
N PRO A 84 -2.12 9.13 10.19
CA PRO A 84 -1.20 8.85 11.28
C PRO A 84 -1.54 7.52 11.95
N VAL A 85 -0.54 6.69 12.14
CA VAL A 85 -0.62 5.37 12.79
C VAL A 85 0.32 5.38 13.99
N SER A 86 -0.23 5.66 15.17
CA SER A 86 0.52 5.56 16.42
C SER A 86 0.64 4.11 16.89
N LEU A 87 1.60 3.83 17.77
CA LEU A 87 1.71 2.54 18.44
C LEU A 87 0.43 2.23 19.23
N SER A 88 -0.17 3.25 19.87
CA SER A 88 -1.44 3.09 20.59
C SER A 88 -2.63 2.75 19.68
N LEU A 89 -2.63 3.18 18.41
CA LEU A 89 -3.64 2.77 17.43
C LEU A 89 -3.51 1.29 17.10
N MET A 90 -2.29 0.80 16.96
CA MET A 90 -2.05 -0.63 16.71
C MET A 90 -2.51 -1.48 17.89
N ASP A 91 -2.21 -1.04 19.11
CA ASP A 91 -2.66 -1.71 20.34
C ASP A 91 -4.20 -1.72 20.44
N GLU A 92 -4.86 -0.59 20.18
CA GLU A 92 -6.33 -0.45 20.17
C GLU A 92 -6.99 -1.40 19.15
N ALA A 93 -6.37 -1.55 17.98
CA ALA A 93 -6.85 -2.46 16.94
C ALA A 93 -6.55 -3.94 17.23
N GLY A 94 -5.67 -4.24 18.18
CA GLY A 94 -5.09 -5.56 18.38
C GLY A 94 -4.29 -6.04 17.17
N ALA A 95 -3.64 -5.09 16.46
CA ALA A 95 -2.97 -5.33 15.19
C ALA A 95 -1.48 -5.62 15.36
N THR A 96 -0.97 -6.47 14.49
CA THR A 96 0.46 -6.79 14.37
C THR A 96 1.05 -6.13 13.11
N GLU A 97 2.35 -6.27 12.91
CA GLU A 97 3.03 -5.81 11.68
C GLU A 97 2.44 -6.44 10.41
N GLU A 98 2.01 -7.70 10.48
CA GLU A 98 1.38 -8.40 9.35
C GLU A 98 0.05 -7.72 8.94
N ASP A 99 -0.73 -7.24 9.92
CA ASP A 99 -1.98 -6.53 9.66
C ASP A 99 -1.76 -5.14 9.03
N MET A 100 -0.54 -4.61 9.10
CA MET A 100 -0.15 -3.31 8.51
C MET A 100 0.40 -3.42 7.09
N GLU A 101 0.56 -4.64 6.55
CA GLU A 101 1.01 -4.80 5.18
C GLU A 101 0.06 -4.07 4.21
N ASP A 102 0.65 -3.35 3.27
CA ASP A 102 -0.04 -2.58 2.22
C ASP A 102 -1.15 -1.61 2.70
N ILE A 103 -1.11 -1.20 3.99
CA ILE A 103 -2.10 -0.27 4.54
C ILE A 103 -2.09 1.09 3.81
N ALA A 104 -0.94 1.49 3.24
CA ALA A 104 -0.83 2.72 2.49
C ALA A 104 -1.71 2.74 1.23
N ALA A 105 -1.98 1.57 0.64
CA ALA A 105 -2.87 1.46 -0.53
C ALA A 105 -4.35 1.63 -0.16
N PHE A 106 -4.73 1.42 1.10
CA PHE A 106 -6.12 1.53 1.56
C PHE A 106 -6.67 2.95 1.35
N LEU A 107 -5.92 3.98 1.71
CA LEU A 107 -6.37 5.37 1.54
C LEU A 107 -6.51 5.78 0.07
N GLY A 108 -5.71 5.19 -0.82
CA GLY A 108 -5.79 5.41 -2.26
C GLY A 108 -7.04 4.80 -2.92
N GLN A 109 -7.85 4.00 -2.18
CA GLN A 109 -9.13 3.47 -2.64
C GLN A 109 -10.30 4.44 -2.40
N ILE A 110 -10.04 5.56 -1.70
CA ILE A 110 -11.05 6.59 -1.46
C ILE A 110 -11.22 7.42 -2.74
N GLU A 111 -12.47 7.60 -3.17
CA GLU A 111 -12.78 8.39 -4.36
C GLU A 111 -12.23 9.81 -4.26
N GLY A 112 -11.54 10.26 -5.31
CA GLY A 112 -10.92 11.57 -5.40
C GLY A 112 -9.53 11.68 -4.76
N VAL A 113 -9.04 10.66 -4.05
CA VAL A 113 -7.68 10.65 -3.49
C VAL A 113 -6.67 10.31 -4.59
N GLU A 114 -5.80 11.26 -4.90
CA GLU A 114 -4.70 11.12 -5.85
C GLU A 114 -3.37 10.78 -5.17
N THR A 115 -3.20 11.23 -3.93
CA THR A 115 -2.01 10.95 -3.10
C THR A 115 -2.42 10.46 -1.72
N SER A 116 -1.93 9.31 -1.32
CA SER A 116 -2.15 8.76 0.01
C SER A 116 -0.83 8.57 0.77
N VAL A 117 -0.84 8.92 2.04
CA VAL A 117 0.32 8.83 2.94
C VAL A 117 -0.08 8.12 4.22
N THR A 118 0.64 7.08 4.60
CA THR A 118 0.58 6.57 5.97
C THR A 118 1.84 6.95 6.71
N ILE A 119 1.70 7.41 7.94
CA ILE A 119 2.79 7.81 8.81
C ILE A 119 2.75 6.91 10.04
N ARG A 120 3.68 5.96 10.12
CA ARG A 120 3.75 4.98 11.21
C ARG A 120 4.79 5.39 12.22
N GLU A 121 4.36 5.49 13.46
CA GLU A 121 5.27 5.66 14.60
C GLU A 121 6.11 4.39 14.79
N LEU A 122 7.40 4.55 15.06
CA LEU A 122 8.35 3.46 15.29
C LEU A 122 8.67 3.33 16.78
N ALA A 123 8.76 2.12 17.28
CA ALA A 123 9.06 1.85 18.69
C ALA A 123 10.43 2.40 19.12
N GLU A 124 11.40 2.40 18.22
CA GLU A 124 12.73 2.98 18.42
C GLU A 124 12.77 4.51 18.26
N GLY A 125 11.65 5.13 17.95
CA GLY A 125 11.50 6.56 17.71
C GLY A 125 11.50 6.94 16.24
N GLY A 126 10.87 8.08 15.94
CA GLY A 126 10.66 8.56 14.58
C GLY A 126 9.48 7.91 13.89
N CYS A 127 9.34 8.17 12.59
CA CYS A 127 8.19 7.75 11.80
C CYS A 127 8.62 7.18 10.44
N LYS A 128 8.00 6.07 10.05
CA LYS A 128 8.08 5.50 8.70
C LYS A 128 6.91 6.01 7.88
N LEU A 129 7.22 6.66 6.76
CA LEU A 129 6.23 7.19 5.82
C LEU A 129 6.15 6.30 4.59
N SER A 130 4.94 6.03 4.15
CA SER A 130 4.68 5.34 2.89
C SER A 130 3.76 6.19 2.04
N VAL A 131 4.20 6.55 0.84
CA VAL A 131 3.49 7.39 -0.13
C VAL A 131 3.02 6.54 -1.29
N ARG A 132 1.77 6.71 -1.70
CA ARG A 132 1.21 6.15 -2.92
C ARG A 132 0.57 7.27 -3.73
N THR A 133 0.73 7.23 -5.03
CA THR A 133 0.19 8.25 -5.95
C THR A 133 -0.47 7.61 -7.17
N SER A 134 -1.56 8.24 -7.64
CA SER A 134 -2.26 7.88 -8.88
C SER A 134 -2.46 9.09 -9.81
N GLY A 135 -2.21 10.30 -9.33
CA GLY A 135 -2.53 11.56 -10.00
C GLY A 135 -1.37 12.29 -10.67
N GLY A 136 -0.27 11.61 -10.99
CA GLY A 136 0.87 12.24 -11.69
C GLY A 136 1.97 12.79 -10.79
N LEU A 137 1.74 12.98 -9.49
CA LEU A 137 2.79 13.29 -8.52
C LEU A 137 3.77 12.12 -8.42
N ASN A 138 5.07 12.41 -8.47
CA ASN A 138 6.12 11.40 -8.36
C ASN A 138 6.50 11.15 -6.90
N ALA A 139 6.03 10.04 -6.32
CA ALA A 139 6.29 9.66 -4.93
C ALA A 139 7.78 9.55 -4.60
N THR A 140 8.62 9.10 -5.54
CA THR A 140 10.07 9.03 -5.34
C THR A 140 10.67 10.42 -5.14
N LYS A 141 10.25 11.42 -5.94
CA LYS A 141 10.74 12.80 -5.79
C LYS A 141 10.33 13.39 -4.44
N VAL A 142 9.12 13.09 -3.98
CA VAL A 142 8.65 13.53 -2.64
C VAL A 142 9.51 12.90 -1.54
N CYS A 143 9.63 11.58 -1.52
CA CYS A 143 10.38 10.89 -0.48
C CYS A 143 11.89 11.20 -0.52
N ALA A 144 12.46 11.49 -1.69
CA ALA A 144 13.87 11.87 -1.83
C ALA A 144 14.21 13.17 -1.08
N LEU A 145 13.27 14.13 -0.97
CA LEU A 145 13.46 15.33 -0.17
C LEU A 145 13.61 15.04 1.34
N LEU A 146 13.13 13.86 1.77
CA LEU A 146 13.19 13.38 3.15
C LEU A 146 14.18 12.20 3.31
N GLY A 147 15.12 12.04 2.36
CA GLY A 147 16.16 11.01 2.42
C GLY A 147 15.67 9.59 2.09
N GLY A 148 14.50 9.46 1.50
CA GLY A 148 13.90 8.18 1.08
C GLY A 148 13.97 7.92 -0.42
N GLY A 149 13.18 6.94 -0.88
CA GLY A 149 13.13 6.55 -2.29
C GLY A 149 12.04 5.52 -2.58
N GLY A 150 12.06 4.99 -3.80
CA GLY A 150 11.09 4.00 -4.26
C GLY A 150 10.79 4.13 -5.75
N HIS A 151 9.54 3.86 -6.13
CA HIS A 151 9.02 3.99 -7.48
C HIS A 151 8.14 5.23 -7.62
N ALA A 152 7.89 5.67 -8.85
CA ALA A 152 7.11 6.87 -9.14
C ALA A 152 5.71 6.87 -8.47
N ALA A 153 5.03 5.72 -8.41
CA ALA A 153 3.72 5.57 -7.80
C ALA A 153 3.76 5.10 -6.32
N ALA A 154 4.92 4.66 -5.81
CA ALA A 154 5.05 4.05 -4.49
C ALA A 154 6.44 4.26 -3.91
N ALA A 155 6.57 5.08 -2.89
CA ALA A 155 7.84 5.38 -2.26
C ALA A 155 7.70 5.45 -0.73
N GLY A 156 8.83 5.45 -0.02
CA GLY A 156 8.85 5.58 1.43
C GLY A 156 10.11 6.27 1.92
N CYS A 157 10.01 6.80 3.12
CA CYS A 157 11.13 7.39 3.85
C CYS A 157 10.94 7.19 5.36
N THR A 158 12.00 7.44 6.12
CA THR A 158 11.94 7.48 7.58
C THR A 158 12.42 8.85 8.04
N VAL A 159 11.67 9.47 8.93
CA VAL A 159 12.01 10.77 9.50
C VAL A 159 12.04 10.67 11.02
N SER A 160 12.86 11.49 11.65
CA SER A 160 12.86 11.67 13.10
C SER A 160 11.69 12.57 13.52
N GLY A 161 11.30 12.50 14.80
CA GLY A 161 10.26 13.34 15.36
C GLY A 161 8.92 12.65 15.55
N THR A 162 7.92 13.44 15.84
CA THR A 162 6.55 13.01 16.12
C THR A 162 5.73 12.79 14.85
N LEU A 163 4.56 12.15 14.97
CA LEU A 163 3.61 11.98 13.85
C LEU A 163 3.24 13.33 13.22
N ALA A 164 3.01 14.37 14.05
CA ALA A 164 2.64 15.70 13.56
C ALA A 164 3.78 16.39 12.80
N GLU A 165 5.03 16.26 13.27
CA GLU A 165 6.20 16.79 12.57
C GLU A 165 6.45 16.05 11.25
N ALA A 166 6.28 14.72 11.24
CA ALA A 166 6.38 13.91 10.05
C ALA A 166 5.29 14.27 9.01
N GLU A 167 4.07 14.54 9.46
CA GLU A 167 2.97 14.99 8.61
C GLU A 167 3.26 16.36 8.00
N ALA A 168 3.71 17.32 8.79
CA ALA A 168 4.10 18.63 8.28
C ALA A 168 5.23 18.52 7.24
N ALA A 169 6.25 17.68 7.50
CA ALA A 169 7.37 17.49 6.59
C ALA A 169 6.95 16.86 5.25
N ILE A 170 6.08 15.85 5.26
CA ILE A 170 5.64 15.21 4.02
C ILE A 170 4.73 16.12 3.19
N LEU A 171 3.85 16.88 3.82
CA LEU A 171 3.00 17.86 3.12
C LEU A 171 3.83 18.97 2.48
N ASP A 172 4.87 19.45 3.16
CA ASP A 172 5.80 20.41 2.58
C ASP A 172 6.57 19.82 1.39
N ALA A 173 7.05 18.59 1.50
CA ALA A 173 7.73 17.89 0.41
C ALA A 173 6.80 17.69 -0.82
N ILE A 174 5.53 17.37 -0.61
CA ILE A 174 4.53 17.26 -1.68
C ILE A 174 4.40 18.61 -2.40
N ARG A 175 4.15 19.71 -1.67
CA ARG A 175 4.02 21.06 -2.25
C ARG A 175 5.27 21.48 -3.03
N GLN A 176 6.47 21.16 -2.52
CA GLN A 176 7.71 21.49 -3.22
C GLN A 176 7.85 20.74 -4.56
N VAL A 177 7.41 19.48 -4.64
CA VAL A 177 7.46 18.71 -5.88
C VAL A 177 6.42 19.21 -6.87
N GLU A 178 5.19 19.51 -6.42
CA GLU A 178 4.12 20.09 -7.26
C GLU A 178 4.51 21.44 -7.85
N ALA A 179 5.13 22.32 -7.05
CA ALA A 179 5.58 23.64 -7.52
C ALA A 179 6.70 23.57 -8.59
N ARG A 180 7.34 22.39 -8.77
CA ARG A 180 8.43 22.17 -9.75
C ARG A 180 7.99 21.32 -10.96
N ALA A 181 6.73 20.88 -10.97
CA ALA A 181 6.18 20.05 -12.05
C ALA A 181 5.58 20.90 -13.15
#